data_32c3203952b514e1320ac9b314c17d79
#
_entry.id   32c3203952b514e1320ac9b314c17d79
#
_cell.length_a   1.000
_cell.length_b   1.000
_cell.length_c   1.000
_cell.angle_alpha   90.00
_cell.angle_beta   90.00
_cell.angle_gamma   90.00
#
_symmetry.space_group_name_H-M   'P 1'
#
loop_
_entity.id
_entity.type
_entity.pdbx_description
1 polymer ?
#
loop_
_entity_poly.entity_id
_entity_poly.type
_entity_poly.pdbx_seq_one_letter_code
_entity_poly.pdbx_strand_id
1 'polypeptide(L)'
;PASNRNTYGRPRRAWMYISLSNERDRPSLTLPRAAVVVEVLEAFGWSAARQTPRTDRETAVSVLQPGAVANSTLSLWLTRAAHGSPLADLACEATDPGELVNEIFLRFLSRLPTSEEREPLVAALRQGFAKRLVRPGEIHPPVPYKPLPQVTWSNHLRSEANVIQQEWERRMRAGPPPDPRLQPIWRETFEDAVWSVVNLREFVWMP
;
A
#
# COMPACT_ATOMS: atom_id res chain seq x y z
N PRO A 1 -27.25 -11.53 -3.56
CA PRO A 1 -26.13 -11.62 -2.65
C PRO A 1 -24.88 -11.25 -3.40
N ALA A 2 -24.42 -10.00 -3.19
CA ALA A 2 -23.25 -9.48 -3.85
C ALA A 2 -22.05 -10.36 -3.49
N SER A 3 -21.43 -10.96 -4.49
CA SER A 3 -20.31 -11.85 -4.31
C SER A 3 -19.20 -11.12 -3.55
N ASN A 4 -18.77 -11.73 -2.49
CA ASN A 4 -17.79 -11.24 -1.54
C ASN A 4 -16.37 -11.36 -2.11
N ARG A 5 -16.15 -10.96 -3.36
CA ARG A 5 -14.86 -11.04 -4.01
C ARG A 5 -13.96 -9.94 -3.45
N ASN A 6 -12.94 -10.35 -2.74
CA ASN A 6 -11.82 -9.48 -2.43
C ASN A 6 -11.17 -9.09 -3.76
N THR A 7 -11.49 -7.93 -4.23
CA THR A 7 -10.75 -7.30 -5.31
C THR A 7 -9.45 -6.80 -4.70
N TYR A 8 -8.32 -7.14 -5.31
CA TYR A 8 -7.03 -6.60 -4.93
C TYR A 8 -7.09 -5.07 -4.83
N GLY A 9 -6.44 -4.51 -3.83
CA GLY A 9 -6.43 -3.07 -3.59
C GLY A 9 -7.69 -2.51 -2.93
N ARG A 10 -8.74 -3.31 -2.73
CA ARG A 10 -9.95 -2.92 -1.99
C ARG A 10 -10.23 -3.91 -0.88
N PRO A 11 -9.47 -3.90 0.21
CA PRO A 11 -9.85 -4.69 1.36
C PRO A 11 -11.20 -4.17 1.84
N ARG A 12 -12.17 -5.05 1.97
CA ARG A 12 -13.50 -4.67 2.48
C ARG A 12 -13.42 -4.00 3.82
N ARG A 13 -12.44 -4.41 4.63
CA ARG A 13 -12.20 -3.86 5.95
C ARG A 13 -10.73 -4.05 6.27
N ALA A 14 -10.06 -2.99 6.63
CA ALA A 14 -8.64 -3.01 6.97
C ALA A 14 -8.29 -4.08 8.02
N TRP A 15 -9.16 -4.28 9.02
CA TRP A 15 -8.97 -5.29 10.06
C TRP A 15 -8.91 -6.74 9.55
N MET A 16 -9.43 -7.06 8.37
CA MET A 16 -9.28 -8.40 7.79
C MET A 16 -7.83 -8.78 7.52
N TYR A 17 -6.96 -7.80 7.38
CA TYR A 17 -5.53 -8.03 7.15
C TYR A 17 -4.71 -7.93 8.43
N ILE A 18 -5.19 -7.21 9.42
CA ILE A 18 -4.44 -6.92 10.64
C ILE A 18 -4.90 -7.72 11.85
N SER A 19 -6.05 -8.39 11.80
CA SER A 19 -6.54 -9.18 12.93
C SER A 19 -6.89 -10.61 12.57
N LEU A 20 -6.76 -11.50 13.52
CA LEU A 20 -7.31 -12.85 13.46
C LEU A 20 -8.84 -12.77 13.54
N SER A 21 -9.56 -13.62 12.83
CA SER A 21 -11.01 -13.67 12.91
C SER A 21 -11.47 -14.13 14.31
N ASN A 22 -12.69 -13.82 14.70
CA ASN A 22 -13.34 -14.18 15.95
C ASN A 22 -12.82 -13.54 17.23
N GLU A 23 -12.03 -12.49 17.12
CA GLU A 23 -11.50 -11.86 18.33
C GLU A 23 -12.38 -10.77 18.90
N ARG A 24 -13.48 -10.46 18.25
CA ARG A 24 -14.42 -9.45 18.73
C ARG A 24 -14.82 -9.66 20.20
N ASP A 25 -15.03 -10.91 20.56
CA ASP A 25 -15.44 -11.31 21.90
C ASP A 25 -14.25 -11.68 22.80
N ARG A 26 -13.02 -11.65 22.26
CA ARG A 26 -11.79 -11.99 22.96
C ARG A 26 -10.65 -11.06 22.56
N PRO A 27 -10.68 -9.81 23.02
CA PRO A 27 -9.68 -8.80 22.63
C PRO A 27 -8.23 -9.22 22.89
N SER A 28 -8.00 -10.08 23.89
CA SER A 28 -6.66 -10.60 24.20
C SER A 28 -6.09 -11.53 23.12
N LEU A 29 -6.92 -12.01 22.21
CA LEU A 29 -6.53 -12.85 21.09
C LEU A 29 -6.53 -12.08 19.75
N THR A 30 -6.85 -10.81 19.79
CA THR A 30 -6.80 -9.94 18.62
C THR A 30 -5.35 -9.62 18.31
N LEU A 31 -4.69 -10.55 17.66
CA LEU A 31 -3.32 -10.37 17.19
C LEU A 31 -3.34 -9.95 15.72
N PRO A 32 -2.58 -8.93 15.36
CA PRO A 32 -2.40 -8.56 13.96
C PRO A 32 -1.89 -9.73 13.13
N ARG A 33 -2.52 -9.97 11.99
CA ARG A 33 -2.08 -11.04 11.09
C ARG A 33 -0.84 -10.70 10.30
N ALA A 34 -0.68 -9.43 10.01
CA ALA A 34 0.38 -8.96 9.14
C ALA A 34 1.38 -8.16 9.98
N ALA A 35 2.46 -8.80 10.39
CA ALA A 35 3.55 -8.14 11.11
C ALA A 35 4.01 -6.85 10.41
N VAL A 36 4.07 -6.88 9.09
CA VAL A 36 4.46 -5.72 8.26
C VAL A 36 3.55 -4.49 8.40
N VAL A 37 2.27 -4.70 8.73
CA VAL A 37 1.33 -3.59 8.99
C VAL A 37 1.45 -3.14 10.44
N VAL A 38 1.69 -4.07 11.35
CA VAL A 38 1.87 -3.80 12.78
C VAL A 38 3.06 -2.88 13.02
N GLU A 39 4.19 -3.17 12.41
CA GLU A 39 5.41 -2.35 12.52
C GLU A 39 5.15 -0.88 12.17
N VAL A 40 4.36 -0.64 11.12
CA VAL A 40 3.96 0.72 10.74
C VAL A 40 3.00 1.34 11.77
N LEU A 41 2.00 0.57 12.19
CA LEU A 41 1.04 1.05 13.19
C LEU A 41 1.71 1.42 14.51
N GLU A 42 2.68 0.61 14.95
CA GLU A 42 3.47 0.86 16.16
C GLU A 42 4.36 2.10 16.01
N ALA A 43 5.00 2.27 14.86
CA ALA A 43 5.78 3.48 14.58
C ALA A 43 4.93 4.77 14.66
N PHE A 44 3.62 4.66 14.37
CA PHE A 44 2.66 5.77 14.47
C PHE A 44 1.81 5.73 15.75
N GLY A 45 2.35 5.15 16.82
CA GLY A 45 1.79 5.25 18.16
C GLY A 45 0.64 4.27 18.46
N TRP A 46 0.43 3.24 17.61
CA TRP A 46 -0.50 2.19 17.95
C TRP A 46 0.10 1.26 19.01
N SER A 47 -0.61 1.03 20.08
CA SER A 47 -0.20 0.09 21.13
C SER A 47 -0.72 -1.31 20.79
N ALA A 48 0.20 -2.22 20.49
CA ALA A 48 -0.10 -3.65 20.36
C ALA A 48 -0.46 -4.31 21.69
N ALA A 49 -0.12 -3.65 22.81
CA ALA A 49 -0.44 -4.15 24.12
C ALA A 49 -1.96 -4.13 24.35
N ARG A 50 -2.41 -5.06 25.18
CA ARG A 50 -3.80 -5.21 25.61
C ARG A 50 -4.44 -3.86 25.80
N GLN A 51 -5.52 -3.61 25.09
CA GLN A 51 -6.23 -2.34 25.13
C GLN A 51 -6.54 -1.98 26.59
N THR A 52 -5.89 -0.94 27.05
CA THR A 52 -6.40 -0.15 28.16
C THR A 52 -7.67 0.56 27.66
N PRO A 53 -8.62 0.91 28.53
CA PRO A 53 -9.85 1.59 28.11
C PRO A 53 -9.62 2.93 27.40
N ARG A 54 -8.40 3.44 27.41
CA ARG A 54 -7.98 4.65 26.69
C ARG A 54 -7.28 4.25 25.40
N THR A 55 -7.88 4.64 24.31
CA THR A 55 -7.30 4.56 22.94
C THR A 55 -6.43 5.77 22.63
N ASP A 56 -5.74 6.31 23.62
CA ASP A 56 -4.84 7.42 23.39
C ASP A 56 -3.62 6.89 22.65
N ARG A 57 -3.45 7.36 21.42
CA ARG A 57 -2.23 7.12 20.67
C ARG A 57 -1.10 7.92 21.29
N GLU A 58 0.06 7.33 21.33
CA GLU A 58 1.26 8.08 21.60
C GLU A 58 1.49 9.10 20.48
N THR A 59 1.50 10.38 20.83
CA THR A 59 1.69 11.48 19.88
C THR A 59 3.14 11.94 19.79
N ALA A 60 4.02 11.33 20.58
CA ALA A 60 5.44 11.65 20.52
C ALA A 60 6.04 11.31 19.15
N VAL A 61 6.74 12.27 18.58
CA VAL A 61 7.44 12.10 17.31
C VAL A 61 8.56 11.06 17.48
N SER A 62 8.53 10.03 16.66
CA SER A 62 9.53 8.95 16.67
C SER A 62 10.37 8.96 15.40
N VAL A 63 11.67 8.72 15.55
CA VAL A 63 12.61 8.52 14.44
C VAL A 63 12.25 7.28 13.59
N LEU A 64 11.38 6.39 14.09
CA LEU A 64 10.91 5.23 13.36
C LEU A 64 9.88 5.59 12.28
N GLN A 65 9.18 6.71 12.42
CA GLN A 65 8.14 7.12 11.47
C GLN A 65 8.69 7.36 10.07
N PRO A 66 9.75 8.16 9.87
CA PRO A 66 10.36 8.28 8.55
C PRO A 66 10.84 6.94 7.98
N GLY A 67 11.45 6.11 8.81
CA GLY A 67 11.90 4.77 8.42
C GLY A 67 10.74 3.86 7.98
N ALA A 68 9.62 3.92 8.67
CA ALA A 68 8.41 3.18 8.31
C ALA A 68 7.80 3.67 7.00
N VAL A 69 7.76 4.99 6.76
CA VAL A 69 7.29 5.57 5.50
C VAL A 69 8.23 5.22 4.35
N ALA A 70 9.54 5.24 4.57
CA ALA A 70 10.51 4.96 3.52
C ALA A 70 10.57 3.47 3.12
N ASN A 71 10.51 2.55 4.10
CA ASN A 71 10.95 1.17 3.89
C ASN A 71 9.89 0.10 4.20
N SER A 72 8.69 0.48 4.62
CA SER A 72 7.68 -0.50 4.97
C SER A 72 6.99 -1.11 3.75
N THR A 73 6.46 -2.31 3.93
CA THR A 73 5.59 -2.95 2.93
C THR A 73 4.34 -2.12 2.65
N LEU A 74 3.81 -1.42 3.66
CA LEU A 74 2.66 -0.54 3.49
C LEU A 74 3.00 0.64 2.58
N SER A 75 4.16 1.25 2.74
CA SER A 75 4.66 2.30 1.88
C SER A 75 4.76 1.85 0.42
N LEU A 76 5.32 0.66 0.21
CA LEU A 76 5.36 0.04 -1.12
C LEU A 76 3.96 -0.13 -1.74
N TRP A 77 2.96 -0.47 -0.95
CA TRP A 77 1.59 -0.59 -1.46
C TRP A 77 0.97 0.76 -1.82
N LEU A 78 1.23 1.77 -1.00
CA LEU A 78 0.69 3.12 -1.20
C LEU A 78 1.29 3.82 -2.42
N THR A 79 2.54 3.54 -2.73
CA THR A 79 3.26 4.14 -3.86
C THR A 79 3.12 3.36 -5.17
N ARG A 80 2.61 2.13 -5.11
CA ARG A 80 2.47 1.27 -6.28
C ARG A 80 1.29 1.69 -7.17
N ALA A 81 1.54 1.78 -8.47
CA ALA A 81 0.50 1.87 -9.49
C ALA A 81 -0.17 0.50 -9.68
N ALA A 82 -0.96 0.13 -8.67
CA ALA A 82 -1.63 -1.16 -8.61
C ALA A 82 -2.86 -1.20 -9.52
N HIS A 83 -3.21 -2.40 -9.97
CA HIS A 83 -4.39 -2.62 -10.81
C HIS A 83 -5.67 -2.07 -10.16
N GLY A 84 -6.33 -1.15 -10.87
CA GLY A 84 -7.54 -0.46 -10.41
C GLY A 84 -7.30 0.53 -9.26
N SER A 85 -6.07 0.99 -9.05
CA SER A 85 -5.77 2.05 -8.09
C SER A 85 -5.88 3.44 -8.74
N PRO A 86 -6.20 4.49 -7.95
CA PRO A 86 -6.21 5.86 -8.44
C PRO A 86 -4.85 6.33 -8.96
N LEU A 87 -3.74 5.77 -8.45
CA LEU A 87 -2.41 6.08 -8.97
C LEU A 87 -2.18 5.52 -10.37
N ALA A 88 -2.66 4.28 -10.62
CA ALA A 88 -2.59 3.71 -11.95
C ALA A 88 -3.45 4.48 -12.94
N ASP A 89 -4.65 4.89 -12.53
CA ASP A 89 -5.53 5.70 -13.37
C ASP A 89 -4.88 7.05 -13.70
N LEU A 90 -4.32 7.74 -12.70
CA LEU A 90 -3.57 8.97 -12.90
C LEU A 90 -2.42 8.80 -13.91
N ALA A 91 -1.64 7.73 -13.78
CA ALA A 91 -0.52 7.45 -14.69
C ALA A 91 -0.99 7.13 -16.12
N CYS A 92 -2.14 6.46 -16.26
CA CYS A 92 -2.71 6.15 -17.57
C CYS A 92 -3.31 7.37 -18.28
N GLU A 93 -4.00 8.24 -17.53
CA GLU A 93 -4.76 9.36 -18.05
C GLU A 93 -3.91 10.63 -18.28
N ALA A 94 -2.74 10.71 -17.67
CA ALA A 94 -1.85 11.87 -17.80
C ALA A 94 -1.55 12.21 -19.26
N THR A 95 -1.64 13.49 -19.61
CA THR A 95 -1.36 14.00 -20.96
C THR A 95 0.06 14.51 -21.10
N ASP A 96 0.65 14.98 -20.02
CA ASP A 96 2.01 15.54 -19.94
C ASP A 96 2.73 15.11 -18.64
N PRO A 97 4.04 14.83 -18.70
CA PRO A 97 4.82 14.50 -17.49
C PRO A 97 4.83 15.62 -16.45
N GLY A 98 4.79 16.88 -16.87
CA GLY A 98 4.78 18.01 -15.95
C GLY A 98 3.45 18.17 -15.20
N GLU A 99 2.34 17.93 -15.87
CA GLU A 99 1.02 17.88 -15.23
C GLU A 99 0.94 16.68 -14.28
N LEU A 100 1.47 15.54 -14.68
CA LEU A 100 1.51 14.35 -13.82
C LEU A 100 2.25 14.61 -12.51
N VAL A 101 3.41 15.27 -12.56
CA VAL A 101 4.14 15.66 -11.35
C VAL A 101 3.33 16.62 -10.48
N ASN A 102 2.68 17.62 -11.08
CA ASN A 102 1.83 18.55 -10.34
C ASN A 102 0.69 17.81 -9.61
N GLU A 103 0.04 16.85 -10.28
CA GLU A 103 -1.04 16.05 -9.70
C GLU A 103 -0.55 15.15 -8.55
N ILE A 104 0.66 14.58 -8.65
CA ILE A 104 1.26 13.83 -7.54
C ILE A 104 1.42 14.74 -6.32
N PHE A 105 2.00 15.92 -6.49
CA PHE A 105 2.19 16.87 -5.38
C PHE A 105 0.88 17.34 -4.77
N LEU A 106 -0.10 17.67 -5.59
CA LEU A 106 -1.43 18.07 -5.10
C LEU A 106 -2.11 16.96 -4.29
N ARG A 107 -1.99 15.71 -4.71
CA ARG A 107 -2.61 14.56 -4.03
C ARG A 107 -1.94 14.20 -2.72
N PHE A 108 -0.63 14.27 -2.66
CA PHE A 108 0.13 13.85 -1.47
C PHE A 108 0.45 15.01 -0.52
N LEU A 109 0.67 16.21 -1.04
CA LEU A 109 1.16 17.36 -0.27
C LEU A 109 0.21 18.56 -0.31
N SER A 110 -0.88 18.49 -1.07
CA SER A 110 -1.87 19.58 -1.23
C SER A 110 -1.26 20.90 -1.72
N ARG A 111 -0.12 20.85 -2.39
CA ARG A 111 0.56 22.00 -3.00
C ARG A 111 1.18 21.64 -4.35
N LEU A 112 1.55 22.65 -5.11
CA LEU A 112 2.37 22.45 -6.31
C LEU A 112 3.85 22.28 -5.93
N PRO A 113 4.63 21.54 -6.77
CA PRO A 113 6.08 21.43 -6.59
C PRO A 113 6.79 22.76 -6.87
N THR A 114 7.91 22.98 -6.21
CA THR A 114 8.86 24.00 -6.63
C THR A 114 9.56 23.60 -7.93
N SER A 115 10.25 24.54 -8.58
CA SER A 115 11.01 24.21 -9.81
C SER A 115 12.08 23.16 -9.54
N GLU A 116 12.76 23.24 -8.41
CA GLU A 116 13.82 22.30 -8.01
C GLU A 116 13.28 20.89 -7.76
N GLU A 117 12.07 20.77 -7.23
CA GLU A 117 11.39 19.48 -7.03
C GLU A 117 10.84 18.92 -8.33
N ARG A 118 10.30 19.80 -9.18
CA ARG A 118 9.60 19.42 -10.41
C ARG A 118 10.52 18.94 -11.50
N GLU A 119 11.61 19.66 -11.75
CA GLU A 119 12.49 19.41 -12.91
C GLU A 119 13.05 17.98 -12.95
N PRO A 120 13.63 17.40 -11.86
CA PRO A 120 14.17 16.05 -11.89
C PRO A 120 13.09 15.00 -12.10
N LEU A 121 11.93 15.16 -11.49
CA LEU A 121 10.82 14.21 -11.65
C LEU A 121 10.24 14.23 -13.05
N VAL A 122 10.06 15.42 -13.63
CA VAL A 122 9.62 15.56 -15.02
C VAL A 122 10.63 14.97 -15.99
N ALA A 123 11.94 15.18 -15.75
CA ALA A 123 12.99 14.60 -16.59
C ALA A 123 12.96 13.07 -16.55
N ALA A 124 12.81 12.48 -15.36
CA ALA A 124 12.71 11.02 -15.21
C ALA A 124 11.47 10.46 -15.90
N LEU A 125 10.30 11.04 -15.66
CA LEU A 125 9.03 10.54 -16.20
C LEU A 125 8.89 10.79 -17.72
N ARG A 126 9.58 11.76 -18.28
CA ARG A 126 9.58 12.03 -19.72
C ARG A 126 10.15 10.88 -20.53
N GLN A 127 11.11 10.15 -19.96
CA GLN A 127 11.68 8.99 -20.61
C GLN A 127 10.62 7.89 -20.74
N GLY A 128 10.28 7.54 -21.99
CA GLY A 128 9.29 6.51 -22.27
C GLY A 128 7.82 6.91 -22.07
N PHE A 129 7.53 8.16 -21.66
CA PHE A 129 6.15 8.62 -21.41
C PHE A 129 5.20 8.32 -22.55
N ALA A 130 5.58 8.61 -23.80
CA ALA A 130 4.75 8.37 -24.98
C ALA A 130 4.44 6.87 -25.23
N LYS A 131 5.29 5.99 -24.69
CA LYS A 131 5.16 4.53 -24.85
C LYS A 131 4.76 3.84 -23.54
N ARG A 132 4.35 4.60 -22.51
CA ARG A 132 4.06 4.06 -21.19
C ARG A 132 2.87 3.11 -21.13
N LEU A 133 1.96 3.24 -22.10
CA LEU A 133 0.77 2.40 -22.16
C LEU A 133 1.03 1.14 -22.98
N VAL A 134 0.59 0.02 -22.43
CA VAL A 134 0.54 -1.27 -23.11
C VAL A 134 -0.59 -1.23 -24.16
N ARG A 135 -0.36 -1.85 -25.30
CA ARG A 135 -1.40 -1.94 -26.35
C ARG A 135 -2.62 -2.69 -25.85
N PRO A 136 -3.85 -2.23 -26.16
CA PRO A 136 -5.07 -2.85 -25.61
C PRO A 136 -5.17 -4.38 -25.81
N GLY A 137 -4.67 -4.91 -26.92
CA GLY A 137 -4.65 -6.35 -27.20
C GLY A 137 -3.63 -7.18 -26.41
N GLU A 138 -2.67 -6.51 -25.74
CA GLU A 138 -1.61 -7.13 -24.95
C GLU A 138 -1.88 -7.02 -23.45
N ILE A 139 -2.99 -6.39 -23.06
CA ILE A 139 -3.34 -6.21 -21.65
C ILE A 139 -3.94 -7.50 -21.10
N HIS A 140 -3.23 -8.13 -20.19
CA HIS A 140 -3.69 -9.30 -19.46
C HIS A 140 -4.00 -8.93 -18.01
N PRO A 141 -5.28 -8.95 -17.59
CA PRO A 141 -5.62 -8.65 -16.21
C PRO A 141 -4.95 -9.65 -15.25
N PRO A 142 -4.51 -9.19 -14.07
CA PRO A 142 -3.86 -10.06 -13.12
C PRO A 142 -4.80 -11.18 -12.66
N VAL A 143 -4.26 -12.39 -12.57
CA VAL A 143 -4.99 -13.56 -12.09
C VAL A 143 -5.27 -13.40 -10.60
N PRO A 144 -6.54 -13.42 -10.18
CA PRO A 144 -6.87 -13.30 -8.76
C PRO A 144 -6.33 -14.50 -7.97
N TYR A 145 -5.77 -14.24 -6.81
CA TYR A 145 -5.37 -15.33 -5.90
C TYR A 145 -6.58 -16.13 -5.45
N LYS A 146 -6.39 -17.44 -5.37
CA LYS A 146 -7.40 -18.30 -4.73
C LYS A 146 -7.59 -17.88 -3.27
N PRO A 147 -8.83 -17.81 -2.78
CA PRO A 147 -9.08 -17.55 -1.37
C PRO A 147 -8.34 -18.57 -0.49
N LEU A 148 -7.66 -18.10 0.55
CA LEU A 148 -7.06 -18.97 1.54
C LEU A 148 -8.08 -19.31 2.62
N PRO A 149 -8.04 -20.52 3.16
CA PRO A 149 -8.80 -20.88 4.34
C PRO A 149 -8.47 -19.94 5.49
N GLN A 150 -9.44 -19.71 6.36
CA GLN A 150 -9.19 -18.94 7.57
C GLN A 150 -8.52 -19.80 8.64
N VAL A 151 -7.48 -19.27 9.26
CA VAL A 151 -6.95 -19.82 10.51
C VAL A 151 -7.80 -19.25 11.65
N THR A 152 -8.47 -20.13 12.35
CA THR A 152 -9.37 -19.81 13.46
C THR A 152 -8.86 -20.48 14.75
N TRP A 153 -9.51 -20.19 15.86
CA TRP A 153 -9.23 -20.85 17.13
C TRP A 153 -9.33 -22.38 17.02
N SER A 154 -10.23 -22.91 16.21
CA SER A 154 -10.47 -24.35 16.09
C SER A 154 -9.42 -25.10 15.27
N ASN A 155 -8.65 -24.42 14.42
CA ASN A 155 -7.69 -25.04 13.52
C ASN A 155 -6.26 -24.50 13.64
N HIS A 156 -6.00 -23.54 14.54
CA HIS A 156 -4.69 -22.88 14.63
C HIS A 156 -3.53 -23.81 15.04
N LEU A 157 -3.85 -24.94 15.67
CA LEU A 157 -2.85 -25.95 16.07
C LEU A 157 -2.55 -27.00 14.99
N ARG A 158 -3.24 -26.95 13.85
CA ARG A 158 -2.98 -27.85 12.75
C ARG A 158 -1.74 -27.41 11.97
N SER A 159 -1.00 -28.36 11.43
CA SER A 159 0.20 -28.09 10.63
C SER A 159 -0.09 -27.17 9.44
N GLU A 160 -1.26 -27.31 8.82
CA GLU A 160 -1.71 -26.51 7.69
C GLU A 160 -1.91 -25.03 8.05
N ALA A 161 -2.19 -24.73 9.32
CA ALA A 161 -2.36 -23.36 9.77
C ALA A 161 -1.11 -22.51 9.55
N ASN A 162 0.08 -23.08 9.80
CA ASN A 162 1.34 -22.39 9.57
C ASN A 162 1.56 -22.11 8.08
N VAL A 163 1.25 -23.06 7.23
CA VAL A 163 1.37 -22.89 5.77
C VAL A 163 0.43 -21.79 5.28
N ILE A 164 -0.80 -21.77 5.77
CA ILE A 164 -1.78 -20.74 5.44
C ILE A 164 -1.31 -19.37 5.91
N GLN A 165 -0.75 -19.26 7.12
CA GLN A 165 -0.24 -17.99 7.65
C GLN A 165 0.96 -17.48 6.84
N GLN A 166 1.91 -18.37 6.52
CA GLN A 166 3.06 -18.02 5.68
C GLN A 166 2.64 -17.54 4.28
N GLU A 167 1.66 -18.21 3.67
CA GLU A 167 1.14 -17.80 2.37
C GLU A 167 0.38 -16.46 2.46
N TRP A 168 -0.37 -16.21 3.54
CA TRP A 168 -0.96 -14.91 3.82
C TRP A 168 0.10 -13.82 3.92
N GLU A 169 1.15 -14.07 4.67
CA GLU A 169 2.24 -13.10 4.84
C GLU A 169 2.98 -12.85 3.52
N ARG A 170 3.25 -13.91 2.76
CA ARG A 170 3.85 -13.78 1.43
C ARG A 170 3.01 -12.90 0.50
N ARG A 171 1.68 -13.11 0.48
CA ARG A 171 0.76 -12.28 -0.32
C ARG A 171 0.71 -10.85 0.15
N MET A 172 0.72 -10.64 1.46
CA MET A 172 0.75 -9.30 2.05
C MET A 172 2.03 -8.56 1.65
N ARG A 173 3.19 -9.22 1.75
CA ARG A 173 4.46 -8.63 1.33
C ARG A 173 4.51 -8.34 -0.17
N ALA A 174 3.95 -9.21 -0.98
CA ALA A 174 3.85 -8.97 -2.42
C ALA A 174 2.97 -7.77 -2.77
N GLY A 175 1.98 -7.47 -1.95
CA GLY A 175 1.04 -6.38 -2.17
C GLY A 175 0.10 -6.58 -3.36
N PRO A 176 -0.63 -5.52 -3.74
CA PRO A 176 -1.52 -5.57 -4.89
C PRO A 176 -0.72 -5.73 -6.20
N PRO A 177 -1.24 -6.47 -7.18
CA PRO A 177 -0.57 -6.61 -8.46
C PRO A 177 -0.47 -5.27 -9.19
N PRO A 178 0.62 -5.04 -9.91
CA PRO A 178 0.79 -3.84 -10.71
C PRO A 178 -0.27 -3.74 -11.83
N ASP A 179 -0.56 -2.53 -12.27
CA ASP A 179 -1.53 -2.32 -13.34
C ASP A 179 -0.94 -2.78 -14.70
N PRO A 180 -1.62 -3.70 -15.40
CA PRO A 180 -1.14 -4.25 -16.66
C PRO A 180 -1.24 -3.27 -17.83
N ARG A 181 -1.90 -2.12 -17.67
CA ARG A 181 -1.98 -1.07 -18.69
C ARG A 181 -0.68 -0.29 -18.84
N LEU A 182 0.20 -0.35 -17.83
CA LEU A 182 1.45 0.39 -17.79
C LEU A 182 2.64 -0.50 -18.13
N GLN A 183 3.53 0.02 -18.96
CA GLN A 183 4.81 -0.63 -19.25
C GLN A 183 5.65 -0.76 -17.96
N PRO A 184 6.21 -1.94 -17.65
CA PRO A 184 6.84 -2.20 -16.36
C PRO A 184 7.94 -1.20 -15.99
N ILE A 185 8.86 -0.93 -16.90
CA ILE A 185 10.01 -0.04 -16.65
C ILE A 185 9.53 1.39 -16.35
N TRP A 186 8.60 1.91 -17.14
CA TRP A 186 8.09 3.26 -16.91
C TRP A 186 7.24 3.34 -15.65
N ARG A 187 6.45 2.30 -15.37
CA ARG A 187 5.66 2.20 -14.13
C ARG A 187 6.56 2.25 -12.89
N GLU A 188 7.67 1.51 -12.88
CA GLU A 188 8.64 1.53 -11.79
C GLU A 188 9.21 2.93 -11.59
N THR A 189 9.60 3.62 -12.66
CA THR A 189 10.05 5.03 -12.58
C THR A 189 8.96 5.95 -12.01
N PHE A 190 7.70 5.73 -12.36
CA PHE A 190 6.57 6.47 -11.81
C PHE A 190 6.35 6.16 -10.32
N GLU A 191 6.42 4.90 -9.94
CA GLU A 191 6.32 4.46 -8.53
C GLU A 191 7.46 5.05 -7.69
N ASP A 192 8.69 5.12 -8.23
CA ASP A 192 9.84 5.77 -7.59
C ASP A 192 9.63 7.29 -7.42
N ALA A 193 9.05 7.95 -8.42
CA ALA A 193 8.69 9.36 -8.33
C ALA A 193 7.66 9.60 -7.23
N VAL A 194 6.62 8.78 -7.15
CA VAL A 194 5.63 8.86 -6.05
C VAL A 194 6.29 8.58 -4.71
N TRP A 195 7.15 7.56 -4.63
CA TRP A 195 7.87 7.23 -3.41
C TRP A 195 8.75 8.39 -2.93
N SER A 196 9.43 9.09 -3.85
CA SER A 196 10.26 10.24 -3.49
C SER A 196 9.43 11.37 -2.85
N VAL A 197 8.22 11.62 -3.36
CA VAL A 197 7.30 12.63 -2.81
C VAL A 197 6.76 12.24 -1.43
N VAL A 198 6.41 10.97 -1.25
CA VAL A 198 5.94 10.44 0.05
C VAL A 198 7.05 10.49 1.12
N ASN A 199 8.30 10.49 0.72
CA ASN A 199 9.45 10.60 1.63
C ASN A 199 9.92 12.04 1.86
N LEU A 200 9.26 13.03 1.30
CA LEU A 200 9.53 14.42 1.67
C LEU A 200 9.20 14.66 3.14
N ARG A 201 10.03 15.47 3.78
CA ARG A 201 9.90 15.77 5.21
C ARG A 201 8.50 16.25 5.60
N GLU A 202 7.88 17.05 4.76
CA GLU A 202 6.55 17.61 5.00
C GLU A 202 5.44 16.55 4.96
N PHE A 203 5.58 15.48 4.15
CA PHE A 203 4.62 14.37 4.15
C PHE A 203 4.64 13.59 5.46
N VAL A 204 5.85 13.35 5.99
CA VAL A 204 6.03 12.57 7.22
C VAL A 204 5.64 13.37 8.47
N TRP A 205 5.85 14.68 8.44
CA TRP A 205 5.71 15.57 9.58
C TRP A 205 4.64 16.65 9.37
N MET A 206 3.62 16.37 8.55
CA MET A 206 2.50 17.31 8.47
C MET A 206 1.90 17.52 9.85
N PRO A 207 1.77 18.78 10.30
CA PRO A 207 1.19 19.11 11.59
C PRO A 207 -0.30 18.77 11.68
#